data_bab948550846af7286b9aa9ebdcce001
#
_entry.id   bab948550846af7286b9aa9ebdcce001
#
_cell.length_a   1.000
_cell.length_b   1.000
_cell.length_c   1.000
_cell.angle_alpha   90.00
_cell.angle_beta   90.00
_cell.angle_gamma   90.00
#
_symmetry.space_group_name_H-M   'P 1'
#
loop_
_entity.id
_entity.type
_entity.pdbx_description
1 polymer ?
#
loop_
_entity_poly.entity_id
_entity_poly.type
_entity_poly.pdbx_seq_one_letter_code
_entity_poly.pdbx_strand_id
1 'polypeptide(L)'
;FCIYPEGTRSPDGRIYKGKTGMARVAMASGVPCIPVAMIGTRDANPIGSWIPRPTKVRVKIGEPVDPHQWARDNGFEPHDPAVWRPFTDFFMEQLVELSGYPYVDAYAADVKKSLEAGKGYPKGTEPTGDQLS
;
A
#
# COMPACT_ATOMS: atom_id res chain seq x y z
N PHE A 1 -2.34 10.80 -12.88
CA PHE A 1 -1.48 9.61 -12.83
C PHE A 1 -1.78 8.82 -11.56
N CYS A 2 -2.07 7.56 -11.70
CA CYS A 2 -2.42 6.67 -10.58
C CYS A 2 -1.34 5.60 -10.43
N ILE A 3 -0.96 5.32 -9.18
CA ILE A 3 0.05 4.31 -8.88
C ILE A 3 -0.39 3.45 -7.69
N TYR A 4 -0.13 2.17 -7.75
CA TYR A 4 -0.36 1.24 -6.66
C TYR A 4 0.95 1.02 -5.91
N PRO A 5 1.12 1.58 -4.70
CA PRO A 5 2.40 1.56 -3.99
C PRO A 5 2.94 0.15 -3.70
N GLU A 6 2.03 -0.80 -3.46
CA GLU A 6 2.42 -2.19 -3.18
C GLU A 6 2.94 -2.93 -4.41
N GLY A 7 2.65 -2.46 -5.61
CA GLY A 7 3.07 -3.05 -6.87
C GLY A 7 2.32 -4.33 -7.28
N THR A 8 1.46 -4.85 -6.43
CA THR A 8 0.60 -6.01 -6.71
C THR A 8 -0.61 -6.00 -5.77
N ARG A 9 -1.60 -6.83 -6.06
CA ARG A 9 -2.75 -6.99 -5.16
C ARG A 9 -2.35 -7.73 -3.89
N SER A 10 -2.95 -7.34 -2.76
CA SER A 10 -2.77 -8.02 -1.49
C SER A 10 -3.24 -9.47 -1.57
N PRO A 11 -2.47 -10.44 -1.06
CA PRO A 11 -2.90 -11.85 -1.06
C PRO A 11 -4.05 -12.15 -0.08
N ASP A 12 -4.24 -11.31 0.95
CA ASP A 12 -5.17 -11.57 2.03
C ASP A 12 -6.02 -10.37 2.47
N GLY A 13 -5.94 -9.26 1.73
CA GLY A 13 -6.69 -8.04 2.04
C GLY A 13 -6.02 -7.08 3.01
N ARG A 14 -4.89 -7.44 3.61
CA ARG A 14 -4.10 -6.53 4.44
C ARG A 14 -3.29 -5.57 3.56
N ILE A 15 -2.85 -4.45 4.14
CA ILE A 15 -1.99 -3.48 3.45
C ILE A 15 -0.53 -3.86 3.70
N TYR A 16 0.20 -4.03 2.63
CA TYR A 16 1.60 -4.43 2.65
C TYR A 16 2.54 -3.24 2.42
N LYS A 17 3.81 -3.46 2.70
CA LYS A 17 4.85 -2.46 2.55
C LYS A 17 4.90 -1.91 1.12
N GLY A 18 4.89 -0.59 0.98
CA GLY A 18 4.99 0.07 -0.31
C GLY A 18 6.40 0.02 -0.89
N LYS A 19 6.47 -0.09 -2.20
CA LYS A 19 7.74 0.02 -2.94
C LYS A 19 8.10 1.49 -3.14
N THR A 20 9.39 1.80 -3.09
CA THR A 20 9.88 3.19 -3.17
C THR A 20 9.69 3.85 -4.53
N GLY A 21 9.28 3.12 -5.55
CA GLY A 21 9.01 3.67 -6.87
C GLY A 21 8.02 4.82 -6.87
N MET A 22 6.98 4.76 -6.01
CA MET A 22 6.02 5.85 -5.90
C MET A 22 6.67 7.13 -5.37
N ALA A 23 7.57 7.02 -4.39
CA ALA A 23 8.28 8.17 -3.83
C ALA A 23 9.25 8.78 -4.84
N ARG A 24 9.90 7.96 -5.66
CA ARG A 24 10.77 8.45 -6.75
C ARG A 24 9.98 9.33 -7.72
N VAL A 25 8.82 8.86 -8.14
CA VAL A 25 7.95 9.62 -9.05
C VAL A 25 7.44 10.89 -8.39
N ALA A 26 6.97 10.80 -7.14
CA ALA A 26 6.46 11.94 -6.39
C ALA A 26 7.51 13.03 -6.22
N MET A 27 8.71 12.67 -5.79
CA MET A 27 9.81 13.63 -5.58
C MET A 27 10.32 14.23 -6.90
N ALA A 28 10.36 13.43 -7.97
CA ALA A 28 10.78 13.93 -9.29
C ALA A 28 9.78 14.92 -9.87
N SER A 29 8.48 14.68 -9.69
CA SER A 29 7.43 15.53 -10.28
C SER A 29 7.07 16.73 -9.41
N GLY A 30 7.16 16.62 -8.09
CA GLY A 30 6.74 17.66 -7.15
C GLY A 30 5.24 17.92 -7.09
N VAL A 31 4.43 17.12 -7.78
CA VAL A 31 2.98 17.29 -7.76
C VAL A 31 2.36 16.71 -6.50
N PRO A 32 1.24 17.27 -6.01
CA PRO A 32 0.57 16.72 -4.83
C PRO A 32 0.16 15.27 -5.02
N CYS A 33 0.35 14.48 -3.97
CA CYS A 33 -0.03 13.06 -3.92
C CYS A 33 -1.27 12.90 -3.05
N ILE A 34 -2.27 12.23 -3.57
CA ILE A 34 -3.53 12.03 -2.86
C ILE A 34 -3.67 10.55 -2.50
N PRO A 35 -3.72 10.21 -1.21
CA PRO A 35 -3.97 8.83 -0.81
C PRO A 35 -5.43 8.45 -1.07
N VAL A 36 -5.63 7.33 -1.74
CA VAL A 36 -6.96 6.80 -2.05
C VAL A 36 -7.01 5.35 -1.59
N ALA A 37 -7.91 5.05 -0.67
CA ALA A 37 -8.13 3.70 -0.17
C ALA A 37 -9.39 3.11 -0.78
N MET A 38 -9.28 1.91 -1.32
CA MET A 38 -10.41 1.14 -1.85
C MET A 38 -10.74 0.01 -0.87
N ILE A 39 -12.00 0.00 -0.40
CA ILE A 39 -12.46 -0.93 0.64
C ILE A 39 -13.47 -1.89 0.03
N GLY A 40 -13.27 -3.20 0.24
CA GLY A 40 -14.18 -4.23 -0.27
C GLY A 40 -13.81 -4.80 -1.64
N THR A 41 -12.69 -4.38 -2.24
CA THR A 41 -12.28 -4.87 -3.57
C THR A 41 -11.94 -6.35 -3.58
N ARG A 42 -11.40 -6.88 -2.48
CA ARG A 42 -11.07 -8.30 -2.36
C ARG A 42 -12.33 -9.15 -2.41
N ASP A 43 -13.40 -8.70 -1.76
CA ASP A 43 -14.69 -9.40 -1.77
C ASP A 43 -15.36 -9.33 -3.14
N ALA A 44 -15.17 -8.21 -3.86
CA ALA A 44 -15.70 -8.04 -5.21
C ALA A 44 -14.97 -8.91 -6.24
N ASN A 45 -13.63 -9.04 -6.10
CA ASN A 45 -12.82 -9.81 -7.03
C ASN A 45 -11.65 -10.48 -6.29
N PRO A 46 -11.90 -11.56 -5.53
CA PRO A 46 -10.84 -12.28 -4.82
C PRO A 46 -9.77 -12.80 -5.76
N ILE A 47 -8.54 -12.92 -5.25
CA ILE A 47 -7.43 -13.51 -5.99
C ILE A 47 -7.76 -14.97 -6.32
N GLY A 48 -7.59 -15.34 -7.59
CA GLY A 48 -7.94 -16.67 -8.11
C GLY A 48 -9.36 -16.75 -8.66
N SER A 49 -10.18 -15.72 -8.45
CA SER A 49 -11.49 -15.60 -9.07
C SER A 49 -11.41 -14.67 -10.29
N TRP A 50 -12.00 -15.10 -11.41
CA TRP A 50 -12.07 -14.28 -12.61
C TRP A 50 -13.49 -13.79 -12.92
N ILE A 51 -14.45 -14.14 -12.05
CA ILE A 51 -15.81 -13.62 -12.11
C ILE A 51 -15.98 -12.61 -10.96
N PRO A 52 -16.14 -11.30 -11.23
CA PRO A 52 -16.40 -10.32 -10.18
C PRO A 52 -17.72 -10.61 -9.46
N ARG A 53 -17.71 -10.47 -8.14
CA ARG A 53 -18.92 -10.61 -7.34
C ARG A 53 -19.61 -9.25 -7.19
N PRO A 54 -20.94 -9.20 -7.22
CA PRO A 54 -21.69 -7.95 -6.98
C PRO A 54 -21.61 -7.59 -5.49
N THR A 55 -20.55 -6.89 -5.10
CA THR A 55 -20.39 -6.39 -3.75
C THR A 55 -20.13 -4.89 -3.75
N LYS A 56 -20.42 -4.25 -2.62
CA LYS A 56 -20.24 -2.81 -2.46
C LYS A 56 -18.78 -2.49 -2.23
N VAL A 57 -18.18 -1.70 -3.12
CA VAL A 57 -16.83 -1.17 -2.98
C VAL A 57 -16.93 0.29 -2.55
N ARG A 58 -16.18 0.66 -1.51
CA ARG A 58 -16.07 2.04 -1.05
C ARG A 58 -14.73 2.62 -1.46
N VAL A 59 -14.72 3.93 -1.74
CA VAL A 59 -13.50 4.68 -2.02
C VAL A 59 -13.40 5.79 -1.00
N LYS A 60 -12.29 5.84 -0.26
CA LYS A 60 -11.98 6.94 0.66
C LYS A 60 -10.78 7.70 0.13
N ILE A 61 -10.92 9.01 0.03
CA ILE A 61 -9.90 9.91 -0.48
C ILE A 61 -9.38 10.74 0.69
N GLY A 62 -8.06 10.71 0.91
CA GLY A 62 -7.42 11.47 1.98
C GLY A 62 -6.97 12.85 1.52
N GLU A 63 -6.28 13.56 2.42
CA GLU A 63 -5.76 14.89 2.15
C GLU A 63 -4.58 14.85 1.18
N PRO A 64 -4.50 15.80 0.23
CA PRO A 64 -3.33 15.90 -0.64
C PRO A 64 -2.05 16.17 0.15
N VAL A 65 -0.97 15.53 -0.25
CA VAL A 65 0.35 15.69 0.35
C VAL A 65 1.30 16.28 -0.70
N ASP A 66 1.91 17.42 -0.39
CA ASP A 66 2.98 17.98 -1.21
C ASP A 66 4.27 17.24 -0.85
N PRO A 67 4.86 16.46 -1.78
CA PRO A 67 6.02 15.63 -1.46
C PRO A 67 7.26 16.47 -1.10
N HIS A 68 7.48 17.59 -1.77
CA HIS A 68 8.63 18.45 -1.49
C HIS A 68 8.49 19.14 -0.13
N GLN A 69 7.30 19.63 0.20
CA GLN A 69 7.04 20.25 1.50
C GLN A 69 7.19 19.23 2.63
N TRP A 70 6.65 18.02 2.44
CA TRP A 70 6.80 16.94 3.40
C TRP A 70 8.28 16.62 3.66
N ALA A 71 9.07 16.53 2.59
CA ALA A 71 10.51 16.25 2.70
C ALA A 71 11.22 17.32 3.54
N ARG A 72 10.98 18.59 3.26
CA ARG A 72 11.59 19.70 4.00
C ARG A 72 11.16 19.71 5.47
N ASP A 73 9.88 19.48 5.73
CA ASP A 73 9.32 19.45 7.09
C ASP A 73 9.91 18.31 7.93
N ASN A 74 10.38 17.23 7.29
CA ASN A 74 10.98 16.08 7.94
C ASN A 74 12.52 16.05 7.86
N GLY A 75 13.15 17.13 7.40
CA GLY A 75 14.59 17.27 7.37
C GLY A 75 15.28 16.55 6.20
N PHE A 76 14.55 16.28 5.13
CA PHE A 76 15.09 15.65 3.92
C PHE A 76 15.19 16.62 2.76
N GLU A 77 16.18 16.39 1.90
CA GLU A 77 16.25 17.03 0.59
C GLU A 77 15.34 16.28 -0.39
N PRO A 78 14.41 16.97 -1.11
CA PRO A 78 13.46 16.28 -2.00
C PRO A 78 14.08 15.40 -3.08
N HIS A 79 15.28 15.74 -3.54
CA HIS A 79 15.96 14.98 -4.59
C HIS A 79 16.97 13.96 -4.06
N ASP A 80 17.09 13.82 -2.74
CA ASP A 80 17.96 12.82 -2.12
C ASP A 80 17.22 11.47 -2.08
N PRO A 81 17.84 10.38 -2.58
CA PRO A 81 17.25 9.04 -2.47
C PRO A 81 16.90 8.60 -1.05
N ALA A 82 17.55 9.16 -0.03
CA ALA A 82 17.26 8.86 1.36
C ALA A 82 15.82 9.21 1.78
N VAL A 83 15.12 10.09 1.06
CA VAL A 83 13.73 10.48 1.34
C VAL A 83 12.71 9.43 0.88
N TRP A 84 13.07 8.57 -0.07
CA TRP A 84 12.11 7.66 -0.70
C TRP A 84 11.45 6.67 0.28
N ARG A 85 12.25 6.03 1.13
CA ARG A 85 11.72 5.05 2.09
C ARG A 85 10.83 5.73 3.16
N PRO A 86 11.29 6.80 3.84
CA PRO A 86 10.45 7.49 4.81
C PRO A 86 9.14 8.04 4.23
N PHE A 87 9.19 8.64 3.04
CA PHE A 87 8.00 9.16 2.38
C PHE A 87 7.01 8.06 2.02
N THR A 88 7.51 6.94 1.48
CA THR A 88 6.67 5.79 1.15
C THR A 88 6.00 5.23 2.39
N ASP A 89 6.73 5.06 3.48
CA ASP A 89 6.18 4.53 4.73
C ASP A 89 5.12 5.47 5.31
N PHE A 90 5.36 6.79 5.28
CA PHE A 90 4.37 7.79 5.66
C PHE A 90 3.08 7.66 4.84
N PHE A 91 3.22 7.53 3.52
CA PHE A 91 2.08 7.43 2.61
C PHE A 91 1.27 6.14 2.86
N MET A 92 1.95 5.02 3.14
CA MET A 92 1.28 3.78 3.50
C MET A 92 0.51 3.89 4.81
N GLU A 93 1.03 4.64 5.79
CA GLU A 93 0.31 4.92 7.03
C GLU A 93 -1.01 5.67 6.77
N GLN A 94 -1.01 6.60 5.82
CA GLN A 94 -2.24 7.31 5.43
C GLN A 94 -3.27 6.34 4.85
N LEU A 95 -2.84 5.38 4.06
CA LEU A 95 -3.73 4.35 3.50
C LEU A 95 -4.29 3.42 4.58
N VAL A 96 -3.49 3.08 5.57
CA VAL A 96 -3.93 2.27 6.73
C VAL A 96 -5.01 3.02 7.51
N GLU A 97 -4.81 4.30 7.80
CA GLU A 97 -5.78 5.12 8.52
C GLU A 97 -7.10 5.26 7.74
N LEU A 98 -7.02 5.48 6.43
CA LEU A 98 -8.20 5.62 5.58
C LEU A 98 -9.01 4.33 5.48
N SER A 99 -8.33 3.20 5.33
CA SER A 99 -8.97 1.91 5.09
C SER A 99 -9.40 1.20 6.37
N GLY A 100 -8.67 1.40 7.47
CA GLY A 100 -8.81 0.62 8.69
C GLY A 100 -8.25 -0.80 8.57
N TYR A 101 -7.56 -1.12 7.49
CA TYR A 101 -6.97 -2.44 7.30
C TYR A 101 -5.63 -2.59 8.04
N PRO A 102 -5.29 -3.80 8.51
CA PRO A 102 -3.99 -4.04 9.14
C PRO A 102 -2.82 -3.85 8.17
N TYR A 103 -1.69 -3.43 8.70
CA TYR A 103 -0.45 -3.25 7.94
C TYR A 103 0.53 -4.40 8.18
N VAL A 104 1.20 -4.82 7.10
CA VAL A 104 2.24 -5.84 7.15
C VAL A 104 3.57 -5.23 6.65
N ASP A 105 4.59 -5.27 7.49
CA ASP A 105 5.92 -4.73 7.13
C ASP A 105 6.71 -5.74 6.30
N ALA A 106 6.15 -6.10 5.15
CA ALA A 106 6.77 -6.98 4.15
C ALA A 106 6.16 -6.67 2.78
N TYR A 107 6.85 -7.04 1.73
CA TYR A 107 6.31 -6.84 0.38
C TYR A 107 5.27 -7.90 0.03
N ALA A 108 4.14 -7.48 -0.49
CA ALA A 108 3.06 -8.38 -0.90
C ALA A 108 3.52 -9.41 -1.93
N ALA A 109 4.42 -9.02 -2.83
CA ALA A 109 4.96 -9.93 -3.84
C ALA A 109 5.73 -11.09 -3.23
N ASP A 110 6.51 -10.84 -2.17
CA ASP A 110 7.29 -11.88 -1.49
C ASP A 110 6.38 -12.86 -0.73
N VAL A 111 5.38 -12.33 -0.02
CA VAL A 111 4.40 -13.15 0.67
C VAL A 111 3.62 -14.01 -0.32
N LYS A 112 3.17 -13.41 -1.41
CA LYS A 112 2.43 -14.11 -2.45
C LYS A 112 3.24 -15.24 -3.07
N LYS A 113 4.50 -14.98 -3.40
CA LYS A 113 5.42 -15.98 -3.92
C LYS A 113 5.62 -17.15 -2.95
N SER A 114 5.74 -16.86 -1.66
CA SER A 114 5.88 -17.90 -0.63
C SER A 114 4.62 -18.77 -0.51
N LEU A 115 3.45 -18.15 -0.58
CA LEU A 115 2.17 -18.87 -0.55
C LEU A 115 1.98 -19.75 -1.79
N GLU A 116 2.32 -19.24 -2.97
CA GLU A 116 2.23 -19.98 -4.23
C GLU A 116 3.20 -21.17 -4.26
N ALA A 117 4.36 -21.05 -3.60
CA ALA A 117 5.34 -22.13 -3.47
C ALA A 117 4.97 -23.17 -2.39
N GLY A 118 3.85 -23.00 -1.69
CA GLY A 118 3.40 -23.90 -0.63
C GLY A 118 4.18 -23.78 0.67
N LYS A 119 4.98 -22.72 0.85
CA LYS A 119 5.79 -22.49 2.05
C LYS A 119 5.03 -21.76 3.18
N GLY A 120 3.78 -21.36 2.93
CA GLY A 120 2.99 -20.58 3.87
C GLY A 120 3.45 -19.12 3.98
N TYR A 121 2.99 -18.44 5.01
CA TYR A 121 3.39 -17.06 5.28
C TYR A 121 4.83 -17.00 5.78
N PRO A 122 5.65 -16.06 5.29
CA PRO A 122 6.97 -15.81 5.87
C PRO A 122 6.84 -15.42 7.35
N LYS A 123 7.85 -15.76 8.16
CA LYS A 123 7.86 -15.48 9.58
C LYS A 123 7.58 -14.00 9.87
N GLY A 124 6.64 -13.73 10.76
CA GLY A 124 6.25 -12.38 11.15
C GLY A 124 5.20 -11.73 10.23
N THR A 125 4.75 -12.44 9.20
CA THR A 125 3.70 -11.92 8.29
C THR A 125 2.38 -12.69 8.41
N GLU A 126 2.30 -13.66 9.30
CA GLU A 126 1.12 -14.49 9.51
C GLU A 126 -0.08 -13.61 9.95
N PRO A 127 -1.24 -13.76 9.30
CA PRO A 127 -2.43 -13.05 9.75
C PRO A 127 -2.93 -13.59 11.08
N THR A 128 -3.32 -12.70 11.99
CA THR A 128 -4.04 -13.10 13.19
C THR A 128 -5.52 -13.28 12.86
N GLY A 129 -6.27 -14.00 13.72
CA GLY A 129 -7.68 -14.28 13.49
C GLY A 129 -8.51 -13.03 13.20
N ASP A 130 -8.17 -11.89 13.80
CA ASP A 130 -8.87 -10.61 13.61
C ASP A 130 -8.57 -9.95 12.27
N GLN A 131 -7.52 -10.37 11.57
CA GLN A 131 -7.05 -9.75 10.33
C GLN A 131 -7.62 -10.41 9.07
N LEU A 132 -8.27 -11.55 9.20
CA LEU A 132 -8.81 -12.32 8.07
C LEU A 132 -10.30 -12.09 7.82
N SER A 133 -10.96 -11.36 8.67
CA SER A 133 -12.40 -11.10 8.55
C SER A 133 -12.76 -10.05 7.49
#